data_d5fe93d0ae25863f9d5151a8fc34ecdc
#
_entry.id   d5fe93d0ae25863f9d5151a8fc34ecdc
#
_cell.length_a   1.000
_cell.length_b   1.000
_cell.length_c   1.000
_cell.angle_alpha   90.00
_cell.angle_beta   90.00
_cell.angle_gamma   90.00
#
_symmetry.space_group_name_H-M   'P 1'
#
loop_
_entity.id
_entity.type
_entity.pdbx_description
1 polymer ?
#
loop_
_entity_poly.entity_id
_entity_poly.type
_entity_poly.pdbx_seq_one_letter_code
_entity_poly.pdbx_strand_id
1 'polypeptide(L)'
;MKKLSLISSFLVLVFSCSNQTFDRDLGNVSAFAEAVAAGAKPLALSSPMSSSEMDEFFQLAKNEAGTYNVQAVREADFLTTDLFPESATKNKEVVLLFQGTTYEAYKKIKADKAELITSNQYEGEERRDIARRFGRLLGYQPSYVNALLSQNTSFKILGDFGIKATNVFLYYKDLKKATEFYQNTLGLNLLGEYENASMFQIAKESMLILVDEAKGMHSAEENKSVALAFLTNDLPNWYAHLQEQQVEIKYTYKPKDGGPHDGFVAIDPEGYLLEFEMFKTHKENEPFKDLLDQTKEVKTSINYQGNELGFYGSITWLYHKDLLKIQNFYEDVLGLDLVADQGWTKIYKGSNTGFIGLVDERRGMQDYSDEKAVNMSFVLADVESWFNYVSTNSVMPLRNEELSIGPDNKYRAFVGFGPELYFYEFDQFMPHAENKKVMQFLKE
;
A
#
# COMPACT_ATOMS: atom_id res chain seq x y z
N MET A 1 28.33 -97.12 0.26
CA MET A 1 26.99 -96.53 0.11
C MET A 1 27.00 -95.18 0.84
N LYS A 2 27.15 -94.08 0.09
CA LYS A 2 27.09 -92.71 0.62
C LYS A 2 25.92 -92.07 -0.03
N LYS A 3 24.94 -91.66 0.78
CA LYS A 3 23.76 -90.90 0.35
C LYS A 3 24.14 -89.42 0.05
N LEU A 4 23.90 -88.91 -1.18
CA LEU A 4 23.96 -87.56 -1.54
C LEU A 4 22.64 -86.87 -1.11
N SER A 5 22.73 -85.87 -0.27
CA SER A 5 21.60 -85.02 0.09
C SER A 5 21.65 -83.74 -0.81
N LEU A 6 20.64 -83.58 -1.62
CA LEU A 6 20.41 -82.33 -2.42
C LEU A 6 19.79 -81.32 -1.48
N ILE A 7 20.50 -80.23 -1.19
CA ILE A 7 19.94 -79.00 -0.53
C ILE A 7 19.51 -78.05 -1.68
N SER A 8 18.18 -77.92 -1.85
CA SER A 8 17.58 -76.93 -2.70
C SER A 8 17.58 -75.59 -1.99
N SER A 9 18.46 -74.67 -2.36
CA SER A 9 18.43 -73.31 -1.87
C SER A 9 17.34 -72.53 -2.56
N PHE A 10 16.24 -72.22 -1.86
CA PHE A 10 15.24 -71.32 -2.27
C PHE A 10 15.76 -69.88 -2.04
N LEU A 11 16.12 -69.17 -3.11
CA LEU A 11 16.49 -67.78 -3.10
C LEU A 11 15.21 -66.97 -3.00
N VAL A 12 14.86 -66.53 -1.77
CA VAL A 12 13.78 -65.56 -1.55
C VAL A 12 14.33 -64.20 -1.93
N LEU A 13 13.97 -63.70 -3.12
CA LEU A 13 14.14 -62.31 -3.48
C LEU A 13 13.16 -61.48 -2.62
N VAL A 14 13.67 -60.89 -1.54
CA VAL A 14 12.97 -59.88 -0.81
C VAL A 14 13.04 -58.59 -1.64
N PHE A 15 12.00 -58.29 -2.39
CA PHE A 15 11.77 -56.98 -2.88
C PHE A 15 11.51 -56.08 -1.66
N SER A 16 12.51 -55.36 -1.24
CA SER A 16 12.35 -54.25 -0.33
C SER A 16 11.65 -53.14 -1.10
N CYS A 17 10.32 -53.13 -1.11
CA CYS A 17 9.57 -51.90 -1.38
C CYS A 17 9.91 -50.99 -0.21
N SER A 18 10.72 -49.97 -0.43
CA SER A 18 10.78 -48.82 0.43
C SER A 18 9.43 -48.14 0.32
N ASN A 19 8.50 -48.44 1.24
CA ASN A 19 7.29 -47.66 1.39
C ASN A 19 7.73 -46.23 1.76
N GLN A 20 7.71 -45.33 0.81
CA GLN A 20 7.90 -43.93 1.07
C GLN A 20 6.68 -43.49 1.87
N THR A 21 6.86 -43.02 3.10
CA THR A 21 5.77 -42.53 3.92
C THR A 21 5.57 -41.06 3.63
N PHE A 22 4.37 -40.68 3.18
CA PHE A 22 3.97 -39.28 2.90
C PHE A 22 3.30 -38.62 4.11
N ASP A 23 3.50 -39.12 5.31
CA ASP A 23 2.76 -38.68 6.52
C ASP A 23 2.88 -37.17 6.75
N ARG A 24 4.07 -36.59 6.56
CA ARG A 24 4.29 -35.13 6.69
C ARG A 24 3.57 -34.35 5.61
N ASP A 25 3.64 -34.79 4.37
CA ASP A 25 3.05 -34.08 3.22
C ASP A 25 1.54 -34.22 3.24
N LEU A 26 0.98 -35.33 3.69
CA LEU A 26 -0.45 -35.48 3.91
C LEU A 26 -0.94 -34.61 5.08
N GLY A 27 -0.15 -34.47 6.14
CA GLY A 27 -0.44 -33.51 7.21
C GLY A 27 -0.50 -32.07 6.72
N ASN A 28 0.39 -31.69 5.79
CA ASN A 28 0.34 -30.37 5.12
C ASN A 28 -0.91 -30.22 4.24
N VAL A 29 -1.27 -31.27 3.48
CA VAL A 29 -2.51 -31.26 2.67
C VAL A 29 -3.73 -31.09 3.54
N SER A 30 -3.81 -31.80 4.67
CA SER A 30 -4.90 -31.69 5.65
C SER A 30 -5.06 -30.26 6.17
N ALA A 31 -3.96 -29.66 6.67
CA ALA A 31 -3.96 -28.28 7.18
C ALA A 31 -4.34 -27.25 6.09
N PHE A 32 -3.85 -27.43 4.88
CA PHE A 32 -4.19 -26.54 3.77
C PHE A 32 -5.62 -26.73 3.27
N ALA A 33 -6.12 -27.96 3.25
CA ALA A 33 -7.51 -28.22 2.90
C ALA A 33 -8.48 -27.60 3.93
N GLU A 34 -8.14 -27.70 5.23
CA GLU A 34 -8.90 -26.99 6.28
C GLU A 34 -8.90 -25.48 6.06
N ALA A 35 -7.74 -24.87 5.78
CA ALA A 35 -7.63 -23.44 5.50
C ALA A 35 -8.44 -23.00 4.26
N VAL A 36 -8.47 -23.82 3.21
CA VAL A 36 -9.29 -23.56 2.01
C VAL A 36 -10.78 -23.72 2.33
N ALA A 37 -11.18 -24.76 3.05
CA ALA A 37 -12.56 -25.00 3.47
C ALA A 37 -13.09 -23.87 4.36
N ALA A 38 -12.24 -23.32 5.24
CA ALA A 38 -12.57 -22.19 6.11
C ALA A 38 -12.56 -20.82 5.37
N GLY A 39 -12.19 -20.77 4.07
CA GLY A 39 -12.11 -19.54 3.30
C GLY A 39 -10.88 -18.67 3.63
N ALA A 40 -9.95 -19.16 4.46
CA ALA A 40 -8.72 -18.43 4.79
C ALA A 40 -7.71 -18.41 3.63
N LYS A 41 -7.79 -19.35 2.71
CA LYS A 41 -7.01 -19.41 1.46
C LYS A 41 -7.90 -19.73 0.29
N PRO A 42 -7.89 -18.93 -0.79
CA PRO A 42 -8.59 -19.30 -2.03
C PRO A 42 -8.00 -20.56 -2.68
N LEU A 43 -6.65 -20.64 -2.74
CA LEU A 43 -5.87 -21.72 -3.32
C LEU A 43 -4.74 -22.12 -2.38
N ALA A 44 -4.47 -23.42 -2.27
CA ALA A 44 -3.28 -23.92 -1.59
C ALA A 44 -2.52 -24.93 -2.48
N LEU A 45 -1.25 -25.12 -2.20
CA LEU A 45 -0.34 -25.98 -2.95
C LEU A 45 0.27 -27.03 -2.01
N SER A 46 0.39 -28.26 -2.48
CA SER A 46 1.23 -29.25 -1.80
C SER A 46 2.72 -28.91 -1.90
N SER A 47 3.56 -29.61 -1.15
CA SER A 47 5.00 -29.64 -1.40
C SER A 47 5.27 -30.05 -2.86
N PRO A 48 6.24 -29.43 -3.55
CA PRO A 48 6.63 -29.82 -4.89
C PRO A 48 7.36 -31.17 -4.87
N MET A 49 6.93 -32.11 -5.70
CA MET A 49 7.44 -33.46 -5.79
C MET A 49 7.89 -33.82 -7.21
N SER A 50 8.72 -34.84 -7.37
CA SER A 50 8.98 -35.42 -8.68
C SER A 50 7.74 -36.11 -9.24
N SER A 51 7.67 -36.32 -10.56
CA SER A 51 6.52 -36.98 -11.20
C SER A 51 6.27 -38.39 -10.62
N SER A 52 7.33 -39.15 -10.34
CA SER A 52 7.21 -40.48 -9.77
C SER A 52 6.67 -40.50 -8.34
N GLU A 53 7.09 -39.52 -7.51
CA GLU A 53 6.55 -39.37 -6.16
C GLU A 53 5.07 -38.92 -6.21
N MET A 54 4.74 -38.03 -7.17
CA MET A 54 3.39 -37.53 -7.36
C MET A 54 2.41 -38.63 -7.83
N ASP A 55 2.87 -39.63 -8.61
CA ASP A 55 2.05 -40.76 -9.04
C ASP A 55 1.52 -41.56 -7.81
N GLU A 56 2.32 -41.71 -6.76
CA GLU A 56 1.91 -42.38 -5.52
C GLU A 56 1.13 -41.46 -4.59
N PHE A 57 1.54 -40.17 -4.51
CA PHE A 57 1.02 -39.20 -3.56
C PHE A 57 -0.38 -38.64 -3.93
N PHE A 58 -0.65 -38.40 -5.22
CA PHE A 58 -1.82 -37.63 -5.66
C PHE A 58 -3.14 -38.24 -5.17
N GLN A 59 -3.32 -39.57 -5.24
CA GLN A 59 -4.56 -40.20 -4.79
C GLN A 59 -4.77 -40.08 -3.28
N LEU A 60 -3.68 -40.14 -2.51
CA LEU A 60 -3.73 -39.95 -1.07
C LEU A 60 -4.11 -38.50 -0.73
N ALA A 61 -3.46 -37.53 -1.36
CA ALA A 61 -3.75 -36.10 -1.20
C ALA A 61 -5.20 -35.75 -1.59
N LYS A 62 -5.70 -36.34 -2.68
CA LYS A 62 -7.08 -36.13 -3.14
C LYS A 62 -8.11 -36.68 -2.12
N ASN A 63 -7.85 -37.84 -1.56
CA ASN A 63 -8.70 -38.42 -0.54
C ASN A 63 -8.71 -37.56 0.73
N GLU A 64 -7.52 -37.12 1.18
CA GLU A 64 -7.37 -36.26 2.34
C GLU A 64 -8.12 -34.92 2.16
N ALA A 65 -7.90 -34.22 1.03
CA ALA A 65 -8.64 -32.99 0.70
C ALA A 65 -10.15 -33.17 0.65
N GLY A 66 -10.61 -34.33 0.17
CA GLY A 66 -12.01 -34.72 0.09
C GLY A 66 -12.71 -34.75 1.46
N THR A 67 -11.99 -35.04 2.54
CA THR A 67 -12.54 -35.04 3.92
C THR A 67 -13.00 -33.65 4.35
N TYR A 68 -12.43 -32.59 3.77
CA TYR A 68 -12.79 -31.19 3.98
C TYR A 68 -13.71 -30.61 2.90
N ASN A 69 -14.21 -31.44 1.98
CA ASN A 69 -14.97 -31.01 0.82
C ASN A 69 -14.19 -30.03 -0.09
N VAL A 70 -12.87 -30.23 -0.20
CA VAL A 70 -11.93 -29.48 -1.02
C VAL A 70 -11.56 -30.29 -2.25
N GLN A 71 -11.53 -29.64 -3.40
CA GLN A 71 -11.10 -30.25 -4.66
C GLN A 71 -9.57 -30.30 -4.73
N ALA A 72 -9.02 -31.36 -5.32
CA ALA A 72 -7.60 -31.53 -5.54
C ALA A 72 -7.33 -31.84 -7.02
N VAL A 73 -6.39 -31.12 -7.63
CA VAL A 73 -5.94 -31.30 -9.01
C VAL A 73 -4.42 -31.42 -9.04
N ARG A 74 -3.93 -32.44 -9.74
CA ARG A 74 -2.48 -32.56 -10.03
C ARG A 74 -2.10 -31.54 -11.10
N GLU A 75 -1.06 -30.77 -10.86
CA GLU A 75 -0.55 -29.75 -11.77
C GLU A 75 0.93 -30.04 -12.08
N ALA A 76 1.16 -30.53 -13.31
CA ALA A 76 2.49 -30.88 -13.79
C ALA A 76 3.23 -29.70 -14.42
N ASP A 77 2.47 -28.74 -14.97
CA ASP A 77 2.97 -27.48 -15.52
C ASP A 77 2.57 -26.33 -14.59
N PHE A 78 3.18 -26.33 -13.42
CA PHE A 78 2.92 -25.39 -12.37
C PHE A 78 3.22 -23.93 -12.76
N LEU A 79 2.33 -23.01 -12.40
CA LEU A 79 2.54 -21.58 -12.62
C LEU A 79 3.73 -21.08 -11.79
N THR A 80 4.87 -20.90 -12.42
CA THR A 80 6.05 -20.30 -11.81
C THR A 80 6.02 -18.78 -11.97
N THR A 81 6.32 -18.05 -10.91
CA THR A 81 6.43 -16.58 -10.90
C THR A 81 7.59 -16.18 -10.00
N ASP A 82 7.89 -14.88 -9.95
CA ASP A 82 8.96 -14.35 -9.09
C ASP A 82 8.68 -14.42 -7.58
N LEU A 83 7.53 -14.96 -7.16
CA LEU A 83 7.24 -15.25 -5.75
C LEU A 83 8.09 -16.38 -5.18
N PHE A 84 8.57 -17.29 -6.05
CA PHE A 84 9.33 -18.46 -5.64
C PHE A 84 10.56 -18.65 -6.54
N PRO A 85 11.70 -19.08 -6.01
CA PRO A 85 12.86 -19.35 -6.82
C PRO A 85 12.56 -20.52 -7.79
N GLU A 86 13.00 -20.40 -9.05
CA GLU A 86 12.79 -21.41 -10.09
C GLU A 86 13.29 -22.80 -9.63
N SER A 87 14.38 -22.84 -8.87
CA SER A 87 14.94 -24.08 -8.32
C SER A 87 13.98 -24.87 -7.44
N ALA A 88 13.01 -24.22 -6.81
CA ALA A 88 12.02 -24.87 -5.96
C ALA A 88 10.94 -25.60 -6.76
N THR A 89 10.70 -25.21 -8.00
CA THR A 89 9.57 -25.68 -8.83
C THR A 89 9.99 -26.40 -10.11
N LYS A 90 11.23 -26.22 -10.55
CA LYS A 90 11.73 -26.80 -11.81
C LYS A 90 11.66 -28.34 -11.80
N ASN A 91 11.01 -28.92 -12.82
CA ASN A 91 10.77 -30.35 -12.96
C ASN A 91 10.02 -30.97 -11.77
N LYS A 92 9.21 -30.20 -11.09
CA LYS A 92 8.37 -30.63 -9.98
C LYS A 92 6.88 -30.45 -10.33
N GLU A 93 6.07 -31.26 -9.66
CA GLU A 93 4.63 -31.22 -9.75
C GLU A 93 4.04 -30.89 -8.38
N VAL A 94 2.86 -30.30 -8.36
CA VAL A 94 2.14 -29.96 -7.12
C VAL A 94 0.69 -30.42 -7.19
N VAL A 95 0.04 -30.57 -6.04
CA VAL A 95 -1.41 -30.70 -5.94
C VAL A 95 -1.99 -29.34 -5.60
N LEU A 96 -2.90 -28.86 -6.42
CA LEU A 96 -3.71 -27.66 -6.19
C LEU A 96 -4.92 -28.04 -5.35
N LEU A 97 -5.16 -27.30 -4.26
CA LEU A 97 -6.30 -27.48 -3.33
C LEU A 97 -7.16 -26.23 -3.41
N PHE A 98 -8.46 -26.36 -3.72
CA PHE A 98 -9.35 -25.23 -3.94
C PHE A 98 -10.83 -25.59 -3.77
N GLN A 99 -11.69 -24.57 -3.74
CA GLN A 99 -13.14 -24.70 -3.86
C GLN A 99 -13.71 -23.77 -4.93
N GLY A 100 -14.92 -24.05 -5.38
CA GLY A 100 -15.66 -23.19 -6.31
C GLY A 100 -14.95 -22.96 -7.63
N THR A 101 -14.88 -21.70 -8.05
CA THR A 101 -14.29 -21.25 -9.34
C THR A 101 -12.81 -20.87 -9.25
N THR A 102 -12.15 -21.11 -8.14
CA THR A 102 -10.75 -20.69 -7.91
C THR A 102 -9.79 -21.31 -8.94
N TYR A 103 -10.03 -22.54 -9.36
CA TYR A 103 -9.20 -23.18 -10.40
C TYR A 103 -9.30 -22.46 -11.76
N GLU A 104 -10.46 -21.92 -12.09
CA GLU A 104 -10.62 -21.11 -13.32
C GLU A 104 -9.79 -19.81 -13.22
N ALA A 105 -9.77 -19.16 -12.04
CA ALA A 105 -8.94 -18.00 -11.80
C ALA A 105 -7.44 -18.33 -11.95
N TYR A 106 -6.99 -19.48 -11.41
CA TYR A 106 -5.62 -19.96 -11.60
C TYR A 106 -5.27 -20.17 -13.09
N LYS A 107 -6.14 -20.87 -13.83
CA LYS A 107 -5.95 -21.11 -15.27
C LYS A 107 -5.89 -19.80 -16.05
N LYS A 108 -6.71 -18.80 -15.66
CA LYS A 108 -6.68 -17.49 -16.31
C LYS A 108 -5.34 -16.80 -16.11
N ILE A 109 -4.80 -16.75 -14.90
CA ILE A 109 -3.47 -16.15 -14.65
C ILE A 109 -2.38 -16.86 -15.48
N LYS A 110 -2.46 -18.18 -15.58
CA LYS A 110 -1.54 -18.99 -16.38
C LYS A 110 -1.63 -18.68 -17.87
N ALA A 111 -2.85 -18.51 -18.39
CA ALA A 111 -3.09 -18.13 -19.78
C ALA A 111 -2.60 -16.71 -20.08
N ASP A 112 -2.89 -15.75 -19.19
CA ASP A 112 -2.44 -14.36 -19.32
C ASP A 112 -0.90 -14.30 -19.35
N LYS A 113 -0.20 -15.07 -18.48
CA LYS A 113 1.26 -15.18 -18.52
C LYS A 113 1.76 -15.73 -19.86
N ALA A 114 1.13 -16.78 -20.39
CA ALA A 114 1.51 -17.38 -21.66
C ALA A 114 1.33 -16.41 -22.84
N GLU A 115 0.27 -15.61 -22.82
CA GLU A 115 0.01 -14.55 -23.79
C GLU A 115 1.10 -13.47 -23.74
N LEU A 116 1.44 -12.98 -22.55
CA LEU A 116 2.51 -12.00 -22.34
C LEU A 116 3.87 -12.52 -22.83
N ILE A 117 4.20 -13.79 -22.60
CA ILE A 117 5.43 -14.41 -23.12
C ILE A 117 5.40 -14.44 -24.64
N THR A 118 4.28 -14.84 -25.24
CA THR A 118 4.14 -14.96 -26.70
C THR A 118 4.24 -13.60 -27.39
N SER A 119 3.72 -12.54 -26.75
CA SER A 119 3.78 -11.17 -27.26
C SER A 119 5.07 -10.41 -26.90
N ASN A 120 6.02 -11.05 -26.24
CA ASN A 120 7.27 -10.43 -25.74
C ASN A 120 7.04 -9.29 -24.72
N GLN A 121 5.95 -9.39 -23.95
CA GLN A 121 5.56 -8.37 -22.95
C GLN A 121 5.66 -8.90 -21.51
N TYR A 122 6.20 -10.11 -21.26
CA TYR A 122 6.37 -10.66 -19.92
C TYR A 122 7.60 -10.04 -19.20
N GLU A 123 7.53 -8.73 -18.98
CA GLU A 123 8.57 -7.94 -18.30
C GLU A 123 7.93 -6.78 -17.51
N GLY A 124 8.72 -6.06 -16.73
CA GLY A 124 8.29 -4.86 -16.01
C GLY A 124 7.03 -5.11 -15.16
N GLU A 125 6.05 -4.23 -15.28
CA GLU A 125 4.81 -4.26 -14.48
C GLU A 125 3.90 -5.45 -14.83
N GLU A 126 3.83 -5.84 -16.10
CA GLU A 126 3.01 -6.97 -16.53
C GLU A 126 3.48 -8.28 -15.88
N ARG A 127 4.77 -8.48 -15.76
CA ARG A 127 5.36 -9.62 -15.08
C ARG A 127 5.07 -9.58 -13.57
N ARG A 128 5.11 -8.38 -12.97
CA ARG A 128 4.76 -8.19 -11.56
C ARG A 128 3.29 -8.45 -11.28
N ASP A 129 2.39 -7.98 -12.14
CA ASP A 129 0.95 -8.24 -11.99
C ASP A 129 0.64 -9.74 -11.94
N ILE A 130 1.25 -10.54 -12.83
CA ILE A 130 1.10 -12.00 -12.80
C ILE A 130 1.51 -12.57 -11.44
N ALA A 131 2.65 -12.15 -10.92
CA ALA A 131 3.14 -12.63 -9.62
C ALA A 131 2.22 -12.21 -8.46
N ARG A 132 1.76 -10.96 -8.45
CA ARG A 132 0.85 -10.44 -7.41
C ARG A 132 -0.52 -11.11 -7.45
N ARG A 133 -1.10 -11.27 -8.63
CA ARG A 133 -2.38 -11.99 -8.80
C ARG A 133 -2.28 -13.41 -8.31
N PHE A 134 -1.17 -14.09 -8.59
CA PHE A 134 -0.92 -15.42 -8.07
C PHE A 134 -0.75 -15.43 -6.56
N GLY A 135 -0.02 -14.47 -5.98
CA GLY A 135 0.13 -14.33 -4.54
C GLY A 135 -1.21 -14.11 -3.81
N ARG A 136 -2.07 -13.23 -4.36
CA ARG A 136 -3.43 -13.04 -3.83
C ARG A 136 -4.27 -14.31 -3.91
N LEU A 137 -4.15 -15.06 -5.01
CA LEU A 137 -4.84 -16.34 -5.15
C LEU A 137 -4.38 -17.38 -4.12
N LEU A 138 -3.10 -17.30 -3.69
CA LEU A 138 -2.56 -18.12 -2.58
C LEU A 138 -2.98 -17.61 -1.19
N GLY A 139 -3.74 -16.52 -1.11
CA GLY A 139 -4.19 -15.91 0.14
C GLY A 139 -3.08 -15.12 0.87
N TYR A 140 -2.03 -14.68 0.15
CA TYR A 140 -0.99 -13.85 0.73
C TYR A 140 -1.44 -12.39 0.80
N GLN A 141 -1.11 -11.73 1.92
CA GLN A 141 -1.31 -10.30 2.06
C GLN A 141 -0.40 -9.53 1.08
N PRO A 142 -0.81 -8.37 0.55
CA PRO A 142 0.00 -7.58 -0.39
C PRO A 142 1.40 -7.27 0.13
N SER A 143 1.53 -6.87 1.40
CA SER A 143 2.84 -6.64 2.04
C SER A 143 3.75 -7.87 2.02
N TYR A 144 3.21 -9.06 2.21
CA TYR A 144 3.98 -10.30 2.14
C TYR A 144 4.37 -10.65 0.70
N VAL A 145 3.47 -10.44 -0.27
CA VAL A 145 3.79 -10.59 -1.71
C VAL A 145 4.94 -9.65 -2.10
N ASN A 146 4.87 -8.38 -1.72
CA ASN A 146 5.93 -7.41 -1.96
C ASN A 146 7.25 -7.81 -1.28
N ALA A 147 7.21 -8.32 -0.04
CA ALA A 147 8.40 -8.82 0.64
C ALA A 147 9.04 -10.03 -0.07
N LEU A 148 8.25 -10.92 -0.68
CA LEU A 148 8.77 -12.01 -1.50
C LEU A 148 9.39 -11.48 -2.80
N LEU A 149 8.72 -10.56 -3.48
CA LEU A 149 9.20 -9.96 -4.72
C LEU A 149 10.46 -9.11 -4.51
N SER A 150 10.59 -8.43 -3.37
CA SER A 150 11.78 -7.63 -3.05
C SER A 150 13.07 -8.43 -2.88
N GLN A 151 12.96 -9.74 -2.66
CA GLN A 151 14.12 -10.65 -2.69
C GLN A 151 14.69 -10.80 -4.10
N ASN A 152 13.91 -10.48 -5.12
CA ASN A 152 14.38 -10.35 -6.49
C ASN A 152 14.77 -8.89 -6.74
N THR A 153 16.05 -8.63 -7.05
CA THR A 153 16.59 -7.26 -7.29
C THR A 153 15.89 -6.50 -8.41
N SER A 154 15.12 -7.20 -9.26
CA SER A 154 14.31 -6.59 -10.31
C SER A 154 12.99 -5.97 -9.82
N PHE A 155 12.58 -6.24 -8.57
CA PHE A 155 11.32 -5.74 -8.02
C PHE A 155 11.58 -4.79 -6.84
N LYS A 156 11.05 -3.57 -6.97
CA LYS A 156 11.16 -2.51 -5.97
C LYS A 156 9.79 -1.89 -5.68
N ILE A 157 9.61 -1.47 -4.43
CA ILE A 157 8.48 -0.66 -3.98
C ILE A 157 8.98 0.70 -3.50
N LEU A 158 8.09 1.65 -3.33
CA LEU A 158 8.45 3.01 -2.91
C LEU A 158 9.26 3.04 -1.60
N GLY A 159 8.95 2.17 -0.66
CA GLY A 159 9.68 2.05 0.61
C GLY A 159 11.17 1.71 0.49
N ASP A 160 11.59 1.03 -0.60
CA ASP A 160 13.00 0.69 -0.86
C ASP A 160 13.87 1.93 -1.12
N PHE A 161 13.25 3.07 -1.45
CA PHE A 161 13.92 4.34 -1.73
C PHE A 161 13.88 5.31 -0.54
N GLY A 162 13.39 4.84 0.61
CA GLY A 162 13.44 5.51 1.90
C GLY A 162 12.48 6.67 2.04
N ILE A 163 11.20 6.38 2.26
CA ILE A 163 10.19 7.40 2.55
C ILE A 163 10.57 8.14 3.84
N LYS A 164 10.69 9.46 3.76
CA LYS A 164 11.02 10.36 4.88
C LYS A 164 9.80 11.07 5.44
N ALA A 165 8.88 11.45 4.57
CA ALA A 165 7.63 12.09 4.94
C ALA A 165 6.60 11.93 3.83
N THR A 166 5.33 12.09 4.18
CA THR A 166 4.27 12.40 3.20
C THR A 166 4.12 13.91 3.09
N ASN A 167 3.68 14.35 1.95
CA ASN A 167 3.44 15.75 1.65
C ASN A 167 2.19 15.89 0.77
N VAL A 168 1.50 17.01 0.86
CA VAL A 168 0.40 17.37 -0.01
C VAL A 168 0.62 18.79 -0.53
N PHE A 169 0.43 18.99 -1.84
CA PHE A 169 0.46 20.30 -2.47
C PHE A 169 -0.97 20.78 -2.67
N LEU A 170 -1.26 22.00 -2.20
CA LEU A 170 -2.52 22.70 -2.40
C LEU A 170 -2.25 24.03 -3.12
N TYR A 171 -3.14 24.42 -4.04
CA TYR A 171 -2.92 25.52 -4.98
C TYR A 171 -3.80 26.71 -4.67
N TYR A 172 -3.20 27.91 -4.61
CA TYR A 172 -3.83 29.15 -4.16
C TYR A 172 -3.63 30.29 -5.15
N LYS A 173 -4.65 31.12 -5.30
CA LYS A 173 -4.56 32.42 -5.98
C LYS A 173 -3.82 33.44 -5.12
N ASP A 174 -4.12 33.45 -3.83
CA ASP A 174 -3.48 34.31 -2.83
C ASP A 174 -2.64 33.49 -1.87
N LEU A 175 -1.46 33.06 -2.34
CA LEU A 175 -0.52 32.28 -1.53
C LEU A 175 -0.20 32.98 -0.20
N LYS A 176 -0.10 34.33 -0.19
CA LYS A 176 0.21 35.06 1.04
C LYS A 176 -0.90 34.91 2.08
N LYS A 177 -2.15 35.10 1.68
CA LYS A 177 -3.31 34.93 2.57
C LYS A 177 -3.39 33.49 3.09
N ALA A 178 -3.15 32.52 2.23
CA ALA A 178 -3.11 31.11 2.65
C ALA A 178 -1.97 30.86 3.65
N THR A 179 -0.76 31.35 3.35
CA THR A 179 0.39 31.23 4.26
C THR A 179 0.10 31.83 5.64
N GLU A 180 -0.49 33.04 5.68
CA GLU A 180 -0.89 33.70 6.94
C GLU A 180 -1.93 32.87 7.70
N PHE A 181 -2.89 32.23 7.05
CA PHE A 181 -3.89 31.38 7.67
C PHE A 181 -3.24 30.13 8.33
N TYR A 182 -2.44 29.38 7.58
CA TYR A 182 -1.81 28.17 8.12
C TYR A 182 -0.77 28.47 9.20
N GLN A 183 -0.07 29.61 9.11
CA GLN A 183 0.93 30.02 10.09
C GLN A 183 0.31 30.62 11.36
N ASN A 184 -0.70 31.51 11.22
CA ASN A 184 -1.20 32.29 12.34
C ASN A 184 -2.49 31.71 12.93
N THR A 185 -3.40 31.19 12.11
CA THR A 185 -4.68 30.63 12.57
C THR A 185 -4.54 29.18 12.99
N LEU A 186 -3.79 28.35 12.23
CA LEU A 186 -3.49 26.97 12.60
C LEU A 186 -2.18 26.83 13.39
N GLY A 187 -1.33 27.87 13.37
CA GLY A 187 -0.08 27.89 14.12
C GLY A 187 0.95 26.87 13.64
N LEU A 188 0.88 26.40 12.40
CA LEU A 188 1.81 25.41 11.86
C LEU A 188 3.25 25.95 11.78
N ASN A 189 4.20 25.07 12.02
CA ASN A 189 5.63 25.41 11.93
C ASN A 189 6.03 25.60 10.46
N LEU A 190 6.45 26.80 10.09
CA LEU A 190 6.97 27.11 8.76
C LEU A 190 8.36 26.54 8.58
N LEU A 191 8.49 25.54 7.69
CA LEU A 191 9.75 24.87 7.35
C LEU A 191 10.58 25.62 6.31
N GLY A 192 9.93 26.35 5.40
CA GLY A 192 10.57 27.16 4.38
C GLY A 192 9.59 27.92 3.51
N GLU A 193 10.13 28.93 2.84
CA GLU A 193 9.42 29.71 1.83
C GLU A 193 10.29 29.77 0.58
N TYR A 194 9.69 29.45 -0.55
CA TYR A 194 10.22 29.70 -1.87
C TYR A 194 9.43 30.86 -2.50
N GLU A 195 9.89 31.38 -3.62
CA GLU A 195 9.20 32.46 -4.33
C GLU A 195 7.72 32.17 -4.60
N ASN A 196 7.41 30.87 -4.85
CA ASN A 196 6.09 30.40 -5.28
C ASN A 196 5.46 29.35 -4.36
N ALA A 197 6.04 29.09 -3.18
CA ALA A 197 5.52 28.05 -2.27
C ALA A 197 5.90 28.32 -0.81
N SER A 198 5.01 27.93 0.09
CA SER A 198 5.26 27.89 1.55
C SER A 198 5.11 26.48 2.08
N MET A 199 6.10 26.01 2.85
CA MET A 199 6.16 24.65 3.38
C MET A 199 5.91 24.62 4.88
N PHE A 200 5.01 23.76 5.33
CA PHE A 200 4.63 23.62 6.73
C PHE A 200 4.80 22.20 7.23
N GLN A 201 5.19 22.07 8.49
CA GLN A 201 5.10 20.83 9.25
C GLN A 201 3.70 20.66 9.82
N ILE A 202 3.06 19.50 9.60
CA ILE A 202 1.83 19.10 10.28
C ILE A 202 2.17 18.22 11.48
N ALA A 203 2.89 17.14 11.23
CA ALA A 203 3.31 16.18 12.25
C ALA A 203 4.76 15.76 11.98
N LYS A 204 5.28 14.77 12.71
CA LYS A 204 6.71 14.41 12.67
C LYS A 204 7.21 14.04 11.26
N GLU A 205 6.41 13.37 10.46
CA GLU A 205 6.75 12.93 9.09
C GLU A 205 5.62 13.30 8.12
N SER A 206 4.96 14.43 8.35
CA SER A 206 3.86 14.91 7.54
C SER A 206 3.98 16.41 7.29
N MET A 207 3.88 16.80 6.01
CA MET A 207 4.07 18.15 5.52
C MET A 207 2.88 18.63 4.71
N LEU A 208 2.80 19.95 4.55
CA LEU A 208 1.89 20.65 3.64
C LEU A 208 2.70 21.69 2.85
N ILE A 209 2.51 21.73 1.55
CA ILE A 209 3.06 22.78 0.69
C ILE A 209 1.90 23.54 0.03
N LEU A 210 1.89 24.84 0.24
CA LEU A 210 1.00 25.79 -0.44
C LEU A 210 1.73 26.32 -1.66
N VAL A 211 1.06 26.35 -2.82
CA VAL A 211 1.64 26.72 -4.10
C VAL A 211 0.87 27.87 -4.71
N ASP A 212 1.57 28.87 -5.24
CA ASP A 212 1.00 29.88 -6.13
C ASP A 212 0.55 29.20 -7.43
N GLU A 213 -0.76 29.25 -7.74
CA GLU A 213 -1.32 28.63 -8.95
C GLU A 213 -0.65 29.11 -10.24
N ALA A 214 -0.24 30.39 -10.28
CA ALA A 214 0.41 30.97 -11.46
C ALA A 214 1.76 30.32 -11.81
N LYS A 215 2.36 29.59 -10.87
CA LYS A 215 3.64 28.88 -11.02
C LYS A 215 3.52 27.39 -10.77
N GLY A 216 2.34 26.93 -10.37
CA GLY A 216 2.05 25.54 -10.03
C GLY A 216 1.65 24.68 -11.22
N MET A 217 1.24 23.45 -10.91
CA MET A 217 0.78 22.47 -11.92
C MET A 217 -0.73 22.51 -12.12
N HIS A 218 -1.46 23.10 -11.18
CA HIS A 218 -2.91 23.18 -11.15
C HIS A 218 -3.37 24.61 -10.93
N SER A 219 -4.55 24.94 -11.46
CA SER A 219 -5.24 26.17 -11.15
C SER A 219 -6.01 26.03 -9.83
N ALA A 220 -6.08 27.12 -9.06
CA ALA A 220 -6.94 27.19 -7.88
C ALA A 220 -8.44 27.15 -8.21
N GLU A 221 -8.83 27.30 -9.47
CA GLU A 221 -10.22 27.13 -9.95
C GLU A 221 -10.60 25.67 -10.15
N GLU A 222 -9.62 24.76 -10.25
CA GLU A 222 -9.90 23.33 -10.35
C GLU A 222 -10.61 22.80 -9.09
N ASN A 223 -11.33 21.70 -9.24
CA ASN A 223 -12.06 21.09 -8.13
C ASN A 223 -11.13 20.72 -6.95
N LYS A 224 -11.63 20.89 -5.74
CA LYS A 224 -10.93 20.48 -4.53
C LYS A 224 -11.29 19.03 -4.18
N SER A 225 -11.02 18.07 -5.11
CA SER A 225 -11.27 16.64 -4.86
C SER A 225 -10.32 16.05 -3.82
N VAL A 226 -10.17 16.76 -2.72
CA VAL A 226 -9.29 16.45 -1.58
C VAL A 226 -9.88 17.03 -0.30
N ALA A 227 -9.66 16.38 0.85
CA ALA A 227 -9.75 16.98 2.17
C ALA A 227 -8.48 16.63 2.95
N LEU A 228 -7.98 17.58 3.72
CA LEU A 228 -6.80 17.39 4.57
C LEU A 228 -7.23 17.23 6.02
N ALA A 229 -7.01 16.05 6.59
CA ALA A 229 -7.30 15.79 7.99
C ALA A 229 -6.07 16.06 8.86
N PHE A 230 -6.29 16.79 9.92
CA PHE A 230 -5.36 17.05 11.03
C PHE A 230 -5.77 16.18 12.21
N LEU A 231 -4.91 15.22 12.59
CA LEU A 231 -5.20 14.30 13.68
C LEU A 231 -4.77 14.92 14.99
N THR A 232 -5.73 15.11 15.91
CA THR A 232 -5.52 15.77 17.20
C THR A 232 -6.24 15.05 18.34
N ASN A 233 -5.71 15.19 19.54
CA ASN A 233 -6.36 14.70 20.78
C ASN A 233 -7.24 15.76 21.45
N ASP A 234 -7.29 16.99 20.92
CA ASP A 234 -7.97 18.11 21.54
C ASP A 234 -8.97 18.82 20.60
N LEU A 235 -9.95 18.06 20.10
CA LEU A 235 -11.00 18.59 19.24
C LEU A 235 -11.81 19.75 19.86
N PRO A 236 -12.20 19.73 21.17
CA PRO A 236 -12.98 20.81 21.73
C PRO A 236 -12.26 22.17 21.69
N ASN A 237 -10.98 22.20 22.04
CA ASN A 237 -10.21 23.45 22.06
C ASN A 237 -9.88 23.92 20.63
N TRP A 238 -9.57 23.01 19.70
CA TRP A 238 -9.43 23.37 18.28
C TRP A 238 -10.72 23.96 17.70
N TYR A 239 -11.86 23.34 17.98
CA TYR A 239 -13.16 23.84 17.50
C TYR A 239 -13.48 25.23 18.05
N ALA A 240 -13.32 25.45 19.37
CA ALA A 240 -13.54 26.75 20.00
C ALA A 240 -12.57 27.82 19.47
N HIS A 241 -11.27 27.49 19.33
CA HIS A 241 -10.28 28.40 18.75
C HIS A 241 -10.66 28.85 17.33
N LEU A 242 -11.00 27.92 16.44
CA LEU A 242 -11.36 28.27 15.06
C LEU A 242 -12.64 29.09 14.98
N GLN A 243 -13.61 28.86 15.89
CA GLN A 243 -14.80 29.70 15.98
C GLN A 243 -14.46 31.14 16.42
N GLU A 244 -13.56 31.31 17.40
CA GLU A 244 -13.10 32.64 17.82
C GLU A 244 -12.32 33.35 16.71
N GLN A 245 -11.58 32.62 15.88
CA GLN A 245 -10.90 33.14 14.69
C GLN A 245 -11.84 33.35 13.51
N GLN A 246 -13.15 33.10 13.66
CA GLN A 246 -14.18 33.24 12.63
C GLN A 246 -13.91 32.40 11.36
N VAL A 247 -13.25 31.25 11.52
CA VAL A 247 -13.06 30.31 10.43
C VAL A 247 -14.40 29.67 10.07
N GLU A 248 -14.67 29.53 8.78
CA GLU A 248 -15.88 28.88 8.30
C GLU A 248 -15.91 27.41 8.68
N ILE A 249 -17.01 26.96 9.30
CA ILE A 249 -17.21 25.55 9.71
C ILE A 249 -18.27 24.92 8.84
N LYS A 250 -17.87 23.95 8.01
CA LYS A 250 -18.79 23.17 7.17
C LYS A 250 -19.60 22.16 7.99
N TYR A 251 -18.92 21.39 8.85
CA TYR A 251 -19.57 20.43 9.78
C TYR A 251 -19.13 20.70 11.20
N THR A 252 -20.11 20.91 12.06
CA THR A 252 -19.88 21.27 13.47
C THR A 252 -19.42 20.07 14.31
N TYR A 253 -18.59 20.33 15.31
CA TYR A 253 -18.16 19.32 16.28
C TYR A 253 -19.36 18.79 17.07
N LYS A 254 -19.58 17.47 16.98
CA LYS A 254 -20.64 16.76 17.73
C LYS A 254 -20.08 15.40 18.13
N PRO A 255 -19.51 15.29 19.34
CA PRO A 255 -18.95 14.02 19.82
C PRO A 255 -20.03 12.94 19.86
N LYS A 256 -19.67 11.72 19.45
CA LYS A 256 -20.55 10.55 19.42
C LYS A 256 -20.00 9.46 20.33
N ASP A 257 -20.78 9.01 21.28
CA ASP A 257 -20.41 7.86 22.10
C ASP A 257 -20.39 6.57 21.24
N GLY A 258 -19.34 5.77 21.42
CA GLY A 258 -19.21 4.46 20.76
C GLY A 258 -18.94 4.49 19.25
N GLY A 259 -18.71 5.66 18.64
CA GLY A 259 -18.33 5.78 17.23
C GLY A 259 -16.82 5.52 17.01
N PRO A 260 -16.40 5.23 15.76
CA PRO A 260 -14.99 4.98 15.43
C PRO A 260 -14.12 6.24 15.51
N HIS A 261 -14.69 7.42 15.24
CA HIS A 261 -13.99 8.70 15.29
C HIS A 261 -14.93 9.82 15.71
N ASP A 262 -14.35 10.92 16.17
CA ASP A 262 -15.00 12.22 16.29
C ASP A 262 -14.25 13.23 15.44
N GLY A 263 -14.94 14.28 15.00
CA GLY A 263 -14.32 15.32 14.21
C GLY A 263 -15.27 16.46 13.87
N PHE A 264 -14.72 17.45 13.20
CA PHE A 264 -15.42 18.55 12.56
C PHE A 264 -14.67 18.97 11.30
N VAL A 265 -15.31 19.75 10.43
CA VAL A 265 -14.72 20.21 9.16
C VAL A 265 -14.77 21.72 9.07
N ALA A 266 -13.62 22.34 8.93
CA ALA A 266 -13.45 23.74 8.62
C ALA A 266 -13.16 23.94 7.12
N ILE A 267 -13.25 25.16 6.65
CA ILE A 267 -12.92 25.56 5.28
C ILE A 267 -11.78 26.58 5.33
N ASP A 268 -10.76 26.35 4.52
CA ASP A 268 -9.63 27.27 4.41
C ASP A 268 -9.98 28.52 3.56
N PRO A 269 -9.09 29.51 3.43
CA PRO A 269 -9.38 30.76 2.71
C PRO A 269 -9.79 30.61 1.23
N GLU A 270 -9.52 29.48 0.58
CA GLU A 270 -9.84 29.22 -0.83
C GLU A 270 -10.65 27.95 -1.08
N GLY A 271 -11.28 27.40 0.00
CA GLY A 271 -12.29 26.36 -0.14
C GLY A 271 -11.81 24.93 0.05
N TYR A 272 -10.57 24.70 0.45
CA TYR A 272 -10.14 23.36 0.85
C TYR A 272 -10.80 22.94 2.17
N LEU A 273 -11.23 21.67 2.24
CA LEU A 273 -11.78 21.11 3.44
C LEU A 273 -10.66 20.67 4.37
N LEU A 274 -10.71 21.16 5.60
CA LEU A 274 -9.80 20.84 6.69
C LEU A 274 -10.57 20.04 7.74
N GLU A 275 -10.30 18.75 7.84
CA GLU A 275 -10.89 17.89 8.85
C GLU A 275 -10.04 17.91 10.11
N PHE A 276 -10.65 18.07 11.24
CA PHE A 276 -10.02 17.87 12.54
C PHE A 276 -10.58 16.58 13.11
N GLU A 277 -9.74 15.57 13.28
CA GLU A 277 -10.18 14.22 13.59
C GLU A 277 -9.45 13.62 14.77
N MET A 278 -10.18 12.78 15.50
CA MET A 278 -9.66 11.93 16.58
C MET A 278 -10.22 10.52 16.42
N PHE A 279 -9.36 9.56 16.10
CA PHE A 279 -9.72 8.16 16.03
C PHE A 279 -9.80 7.53 17.42
N LYS A 280 -10.86 6.76 17.65
CA LYS A 280 -11.12 6.07 18.92
C LYS A 280 -10.75 4.60 18.84
N THR A 281 -10.60 3.95 19.99
CA THR A 281 -10.51 2.49 20.04
C THR A 281 -11.81 1.90 19.53
N HIS A 282 -11.78 1.33 18.33
CA HIS A 282 -12.91 0.73 17.65
C HIS A 282 -12.43 -0.31 16.65
N LYS A 283 -13.20 -1.37 16.44
CA LYS A 283 -12.82 -2.47 15.53
C LYS A 283 -12.48 -2.00 14.11
N GLU A 284 -13.18 -0.99 13.60
CA GLU A 284 -12.93 -0.43 12.27
C GLU A 284 -11.59 0.29 12.15
N ASN A 285 -10.96 0.64 13.27
CA ASN A 285 -9.71 1.37 13.32
C ASN A 285 -8.49 0.49 13.62
N GLU A 286 -8.66 -0.80 13.75
CA GLU A 286 -7.53 -1.73 13.94
C GLU A 286 -6.90 -2.12 12.59
N PRO A 287 -5.54 -2.11 12.45
CA PRO A 287 -4.53 -1.74 13.46
C PRO A 287 -4.18 -0.23 13.50
N PHE A 288 -4.89 0.63 12.78
CA PHE A 288 -4.56 2.05 12.62
C PHE A 288 -4.44 2.79 13.97
N LYS A 289 -5.38 2.54 14.89
CA LYS A 289 -5.37 3.18 16.21
C LYS A 289 -4.09 2.86 17.00
N ASP A 290 -3.60 1.62 16.92
CA ASP A 290 -2.37 1.20 17.60
C ASP A 290 -1.13 1.92 17.02
N LEU A 291 -1.12 2.22 15.70
CA LEU A 291 -0.08 3.03 15.08
C LEU A 291 -0.14 4.47 15.58
N LEU A 292 -1.33 5.06 15.64
CA LEU A 292 -1.52 6.43 16.11
C LEU A 292 -1.11 6.61 17.58
N ASP A 293 -1.37 5.63 18.44
CA ASP A 293 -0.99 5.68 19.85
C ASP A 293 0.53 5.68 20.10
N GLN A 294 1.31 5.29 19.10
CA GLN A 294 2.78 5.34 19.15
C GLN A 294 3.34 6.68 18.66
N THR A 295 2.52 7.55 18.07
CA THR A 295 2.95 8.85 17.57
C THR A 295 2.99 9.90 18.67
N LYS A 296 3.85 10.89 18.48
CA LYS A 296 3.92 12.07 19.37
C LYS A 296 3.33 13.28 18.67
N GLU A 297 2.56 14.04 19.42
CA GLU A 297 2.02 15.29 18.96
C GLU A 297 3.12 16.33 18.73
N VAL A 298 3.06 17.00 17.60
CA VAL A 298 3.85 18.19 17.29
C VAL A 298 3.02 19.39 17.67
N LYS A 299 3.55 20.22 18.59
CA LYS A 299 2.87 21.43 19.05
C LYS A 299 2.93 22.52 18.00
N THR A 300 1.80 23.19 17.80
CA THR A 300 1.68 24.42 17.01
C THR A 300 2.05 25.64 17.86
N SER A 301 2.05 26.82 17.27
CA SER A 301 2.20 28.08 18.04
C SER A 301 0.93 28.50 18.79
N ILE A 302 -0.17 27.76 18.66
CA ILE A 302 -1.45 28.10 19.28
C ILE A 302 -1.49 27.63 20.74
N ASN A 303 -1.67 28.58 21.62
CA ASN A 303 -2.00 28.31 23.02
C ASN A 303 -3.42 28.81 23.29
N TYR A 304 -4.37 27.88 23.45
CA TYR A 304 -5.76 28.18 23.67
C TYR A 304 -6.15 27.86 25.15
N GLN A 305 -6.50 28.89 25.89
CA GLN A 305 -6.86 28.78 27.32
C GLN A 305 -5.82 28.02 28.20
N GLY A 306 -4.53 28.19 27.88
CA GLY A 306 -3.44 27.52 28.59
C GLY A 306 -3.08 26.13 28.04
N ASN A 307 -3.76 25.63 26.99
CA ASN A 307 -3.47 24.38 26.32
C ASN A 307 -2.69 24.66 25.01
N GLU A 308 -1.50 24.09 24.89
CA GLU A 308 -0.76 24.09 23.61
C GLU A 308 -1.39 23.08 22.66
N LEU A 309 -2.01 23.59 21.59
CA LEU A 309 -2.67 22.75 20.60
C LEU A 309 -1.64 22.14 19.63
N GLY A 310 -1.94 20.96 19.08
CA GLY A 310 -1.02 20.28 18.18
C GLY A 310 -1.67 19.16 17.39
N PHE A 311 -0.83 18.51 16.57
CA PHE A 311 -1.23 17.40 15.70
C PHE A 311 -0.25 16.23 15.81
N TYR A 312 -0.76 15.01 15.85
CA TYR A 312 0.06 13.81 15.90
C TYR A 312 0.13 13.06 14.56
N GLY A 313 -0.64 13.51 13.56
CA GLY A 313 -0.65 12.95 12.22
C GLY A 313 -1.53 13.73 11.25
N SER A 314 -1.54 13.31 10.00
CA SER A 314 -2.47 13.80 8.98
C SER A 314 -2.95 12.68 8.07
N ILE A 315 -4.14 12.86 7.49
CA ILE A 315 -4.64 12.02 6.40
C ILE A 315 -4.97 12.95 5.22
N THR A 316 -4.44 12.63 4.05
CA THR A 316 -4.88 13.26 2.80
C THR A 316 -5.98 12.40 2.19
N TRP A 317 -7.22 12.83 2.29
CA TRP A 317 -8.38 12.14 1.74
C TRP A 317 -8.53 12.45 0.26
N LEU A 318 -8.46 11.44 -0.60
CA LEU A 318 -8.59 11.53 -2.07
C LEU A 318 -9.88 10.82 -2.50
N TYR A 319 -10.66 11.46 -3.37
CA TYR A 319 -12.00 10.99 -3.75
C TYR A 319 -11.97 10.25 -5.08
N HIS A 320 -12.51 9.04 -5.12
CA HIS A 320 -12.37 8.08 -6.20
C HIS A 320 -13.70 7.48 -6.65
N LYS A 321 -13.81 7.14 -7.95
CA LYS A 321 -14.94 6.41 -8.55
C LYS A 321 -14.81 4.91 -8.33
N ASP A 322 -13.59 4.37 -8.40
CA ASP A 322 -13.29 2.94 -8.33
C ASP A 322 -12.22 2.65 -7.27
N LEU A 323 -12.65 2.50 -6.01
CA LEU A 323 -11.74 2.21 -4.89
C LEU A 323 -10.91 0.94 -5.11
N LEU A 324 -11.45 -0.10 -5.77
CA LEU A 324 -10.75 -1.36 -5.94
C LEU A 324 -9.53 -1.19 -6.87
N LYS A 325 -9.71 -0.44 -7.96
CA LYS A 325 -8.63 -0.12 -8.90
C LYS A 325 -7.53 0.71 -8.22
N ILE A 326 -7.94 1.69 -7.41
CA ILE A 326 -7.00 2.54 -6.68
C ILE A 326 -6.26 1.75 -5.60
N GLN A 327 -6.96 0.88 -4.89
CA GLN A 327 -6.36 -0.01 -3.89
C GLN A 327 -5.19 -0.79 -4.46
N ASN A 328 -5.35 -1.40 -5.64
CA ASN A 328 -4.28 -2.14 -6.30
C ASN A 328 -3.05 -1.25 -6.58
N PHE A 329 -3.25 0.01 -6.97
CA PHE A 329 -2.14 0.94 -7.19
C PHE A 329 -1.36 1.20 -5.90
N TYR A 330 -2.05 1.44 -4.78
CA TYR A 330 -1.39 1.68 -3.49
C TYR A 330 -0.66 0.45 -2.97
N GLU A 331 -1.27 -0.72 -3.06
CA GLU A 331 -0.73 -1.97 -2.53
C GLU A 331 0.33 -2.60 -3.44
N ASP A 332 0.08 -2.63 -4.73
CA ASP A 332 0.90 -3.37 -5.69
C ASP A 332 2.01 -2.50 -6.31
N VAL A 333 1.72 -1.23 -6.61
CA VAL A 333 2.67 -0.34 -7.29
C VAL A 333 3.50 0.46 -6.29
N LEU A 334 2.84 1.15 -5.36
CA LEU A 334 3.54 1.91 -4.32
C LEU A 334 4.04 1.02 -3.18
N GLY A 335 3.40 -0.13 -2.93
CA GLY A 335 3.75 -1.05 -1.87
C GLY A 335 3.43 -0.53 -0.47
N LEU A 336 2.36 0.27 -0.34
CA LEU A 336 1.94 0.84 0.94
C LEU A 336 1.05 -0.12 1.72
N ASP A 337 1.16 -0.08 3.05
CA ASP A 337 0.36 -0.90 3.95
C ASP A 337 -1.03 -0.30 4.17
N LEU A 338 -2.07 -1.10 3.96
CA LEU A 338 -3.44 -0.78 4.37
C LEU A 338 -3.54 -0.88 5.90
N VAL A 339 -3.89 0.23 6.56
CA VAL A 339 -3.96 0.30 8.05
C VAL A 339 -5.38 0.39 8.59
N ALA A 340 -6.36 0.83 7.78
CA ALA A 340 -7.77 0.73 8.11
C ALA A 340 -8.61 0.52 6.85
N ASP A 341 -9.62 -0.35 6.95
CA ASP A 341 -10.61 -0.61 5.90
C ASP A 341 -12.02 -0.48 6.48
N GLN A 342 -12.70 0.61 6.13
CA GLN A 342 -14.07 0.87 6.54
C GLN A 342 -15.07 0.58 5.39
N GLY A 343 -14.61 -0.13 4.37
CA GLY A 343 -15.39 -0.47 3.17
C GLY A 343 -15.44 0.66 2.14
N TRP A 344 -16.08 1.77 2.46
CA TRP A 344 -16.20 2.95 1.59
C TRP A 344 -15.02 3.93 1.72
N THR A 345 -14.18 3.78 2.74
CA THR A 345 -12.89 4.44 2.88
C THR A 345 -11.82 3.41 3.22
N LYS A 346 -10.59 3.72 2.82
CA LYS A 346 -9.40 2.94 3.14
C LYS A 346 -8.27 3.88 3.50
N ILE A 347 -7.48 3.54 4.51
CA ILE A 347 -6.35 4.36 4.96
C ILE A 347 -5.06 3.58 4.75
N TYR A 348 -4.12 4.18 4.03
CA TYR A 348 -2.79 3.67 3.76
C TYR A 348 -1.73 4.43 4.52
N LYS A 349 -0.72 3.72 5.02
CA LYS A 349 0.43 4.31 5.68
C LYS A 349 1.41 4.83 4.63
N GLY A 350 1.52 6.16 4.51
CA GLY A 350 2.52 6.80 3.66
C GLY A 350 3.84 7.06 4.40
N SER A 351 3.75 7.49 5.67
CA SER A 351 4.87 7.64 6.61
C SER A 351 4.40 7.28 8.02
N ASN A 352 5.22 7.47 9.07
CA ASN A 352 4.78 7.12 10.42
C ASN A 352 3.67 8.06 10.96
N THR A 353 3.55 9.27 10.42
CA THR A 353 2.54 10.24 10.85
C THR A 353 1.73 10.83 9.70
N GLY A 354 1.99 10.40 8.47
CA GLY A 354 1.27 10.86 7.29
C GLY A 354 0.62 9.69 6.55
N PHE A 355 -0.69 9.81 6.36
CA PHE A 355 -1.52 8.76 5.79
C PHE A 355 -2.25 9.26 4.55
N ILE A 356 -2.65 8.34 3.70
CA ILE A 356 -3.47 8.62 2.52
C ILE A 356 -4.78 7.87 2.68
N GLY A 357 -5.89 8.61 2.60
CA GLY A 357 -7.23 8.08 2.66
C GLY A 357 -7.85 8.00 1.27
N LEU A 358 -8.39 6.84 0.90
CA LEU A 358 -9.19 6.67 -0.31
C LEU A 358 -10.66 6.73 0.08
N VAL A 359 -11.44 7.55 -0.61
CA VAL A 359 -12.86 7.77 -0.36
C VAL A 359 -13.67 7.44 -1.60
N ASP A 360 -14.72 6.62 -1.45
CA ASP A 360 -15.75 6.48 -2.48
C ASP A 360 -16.51 7.82 -2.60
N GLU A 361 -16.39 8.51 -3.75
CA GLU A 361 -17.00 9.82 -3.97
C GLU A 361 -18.50 9.87 -3.64
N ARG A 362 -19.22 8.76 -3.87
CA ARG A 362 -20.68 8.66 -3.60
C ARG A 362 -21.05 8.82 -2.13
N ARG A 363 -20.07 8.72 -1.22
CA ARG A 363 -20.24 8.82 0.23
C ARG A 363 -19.37 9.89 0.88
N GLY A 364 -18.47 10.47 0.10
CA GLY A 364 -17.52 11.48 0.55
C GLY A 364 -18.14 12.88 0.67
N MET A 365 -17.33 13.83 1.10
CA MET A 365 -17.71 15.24 1.24
C MET A 365 -17.40 16.07 -0.02
N GLN A 366 -16.64 15.53 -0.92
CA GLN A 366 -16.24 16.10 -2.20
C GLN A 366 -16.53 15.12 -3.32
N ASP A 367 -16.79 15.65 -4.51
CA ASP A 367 -16.94 14.85 -5.72
C ASP A 367 -15.56 14.58 -6.35
N TYR A 368 -15.46 13.49 -7.08
CA TYR A 368 -14.34 13.25 -7.99
C TYR A 368 -14.37 14.24 -9.16
N SER A 369 -13.20 14.67 -9.59
CA SER A 369 -13.02 15.40 -10.84
C SER A 369 -11.77 14.92 -11.57
N ASP A 370 -11.76 15.01 -12.91
CA ASP A 370 -10.56 14.71 -13.70
C ASP A 370 -9.49 15.80 -13.51
N GLU A 371 -9.90 17.05 -13.33
CA GLU A 371 -9.04 18.19 -12.98
C GLU A 371 -9.20 18.50 -11.49
N LYS A 372 -8.12 18.53 -10.73
CA LYS A 372 -8.15 18.67 -9.28
C LYS A 372 -6.90 19.37 -8.72
N ALA A 373 -7.13 20.42 -7.96
CA ALA A 373 -6.08 21.29 -7.40
C ALA A 373 -5.33 20.61 -6.23
N VAL A 374 -4.71 19.47 -6.48
CA VAL A 374 -3.95 18.73 -5.47
C VAL A 374 -2.90 17.82 -6.10
N ASN A 375 -1.67 17.75 -5.52
CA ASN A 375 -0.75 16.64 -5.70
C ASN A 375 -0.59 15.92 -4.37
N MET A 376 -0.67 14.58 -4.39
CA MET A 376 -0.17 13.75 -3.29
C MET A 376 1.33 13.57 -3.48
N SER A 377 2.12 13.69 -2.41
CA SER A 377 3.56 13.60 -2.52
C SER A 377 4.21 12.73 -1.45
N PHE A 378 5.39 12.19 -1.82
CA PHE A 378 6.29 11.46 -0.94
C PHE A 378 7.68 12.09 -0.99
N VAL A 379 8.21 12.43 0.17
CA VAL A 379 9.61 12.86 0.29
C VAL A 379 10.48 11.63 0.47
N LEU A 380 11.43 11.42 -0.44
CA LEU A 380 12.29 10.24 -0.50
C LEU A 380 13.74 10.56 -0.10
N ALA A 381 14.45 9.54 0.34
CA ALA A 381 15.90 9.62 0.53
C ALA A 381 16.66 9.56 -0.80
N ASP A 382 16.11 8.85 -1.80
CA ASP A 382 16.71 8.62 -3.11
C ASP A 382 15.67 8.67 -4.23
N VAL A 383 15.28 9.88 -4.62
CA VAL A 383 14.30 10.10 -5.70
C VAL A 383 14.84 9.74 -7.08
N GLU A 384 16.14 9.88 -7.31
CA GLU A 384 16.77 9.59 -8.60
C GLU A 384 16.72 8.09 -8.91
N SER A 385 17.05 7.24 -7.93
CA SER A 385 16.92 5.79 -8.10
C SER A 385 15.46 5.35 -8.29
N TRP A 386 14.50 5.99 -7.61
CA TRP A 386 13.07 5.74 -7.83
C TRP A 386 12.63 6.17 -9.22
N PHE A 387 13.02 7.35 -9.69
CA PHE A 387 12.75 7.81 -11.04
C PHE A 387 13.28 6.84 -12.11
N ASN A 388 14.55 6.42 -11.98
CA ASN A 388 15.19 5.48 -12.90
C ASN A 388 14.46 4.14 -12.91
N TYR A 389 14.03 3.66 -11.73
CA TYR A 389 13.27 2.43 -11.63
C TYR A 389 11.88 2.54 -12.28
N VAL A 390 11.16 3.63 -12.02
CA VAL A 390 9.83 3.88 -12.61
C VAL A 390 9.92 4.00 -14.12
N SER A 391 10.88 4.76 -14.64
CA SER A 391 11.09 4.98 -16.08
C SER A 391 11.46 3.69 -16.80
N THR A 392 12.44 2.94 -16.26
CA THR A 392 12.94 1.71 -16.88
C THR A 392 11.89 0.59 -16.90
N ASN A 393 11.06 0.50 -15.88
CA ASN A 393 10.10 -0.57 -15.72
C ASN A 393 8.65 -0.16 -16.06
N SER A 394 8.44 1.07 -16.56
CA SER A 394 7.11 1.61 -16.91
C SER A 394 6.08 1.41 -15.78
N VAL A 395 6.50 1.69 -14.53
CA VAL A 395 5.70 1.42 -13.33
C VAL A 395 4.42 2.24 -13.29
N MET A 396 4.52 3.51 -13.73
CA MET A 396 3.40 4.43 -13.89
C MET A 396 3.70 5.44 -15.01
N PRO A 397 2.67 6.04 -15.64
CA PRO A 397 2.89 7.12 -16.59
C PRO A 397 3.58 8.32 -15.91
N LEU A 398 4.57 8.90 -16.56
CA LEU A 398 5.31 10.07 -16.08
C LEU A 398 4.81 11.34 -16.77
N ARG A 399 4.78 12.45 -16.05
CA ARG A 399 4.48 13.77 -16.62
C ARG A 399 5.60 14.27 -17.52
N ASN A 400 6.86 14.04 -17.12
CA ASN A 400 8.06 14.41 -17.86
C ASN A 400 9.01 13.21 -17.95
N GLU A 401 9.72 13.10 -19.05
CA GLU A 401 10.70 12.03 -19.30
C GLU A 401 12.02 12.22 -18.53
N GLU A 402 12.20 13.38 -17.89
CA GLU A 402 13.42 13.73 -17.17
C GLU A 402 13.10 14.09 -15.70
N LEU A 403 14.04 13.76 -14.81
CA LEU A 403 14.01 14.19 -13.43
C LEU A 403 14.18 15.71 -13.35
N SER A 404 13.25 16.39 -12.70
CA SER A 404 13.33 17.84 -12.48
C SER A 404 14.36 18.16 -11.40
N ILE A 405 15.23 19.12 -11.68
CA ILE A 405 16.21 19.65 -10.73
C ILE A 405 15.84 21.11 -10.47
N GLY A 406 15.51 21.43 -9.22
CA GLY A 406 15.18 22.79 -8.82
C GLY A 406 16.35 23.76 -8.94
N PRO A 407 16.09 25.08 -8.95
CA PRO A 407 17.14 26.08 -9.00
C PRO A 407 18.21 25.83 -7.93
N ASP A 408 19.49 26.02 -8.29
CA ASP A 408 20.64 25.78 -7.41
C ASP A 408 20.68 24.38 -6.78
N ASN A 409 20.03 23.40 -7.42
CA ASN A 409 19.89 22.01 -6.94
C ASN A 409 19.25 21.93 -5.53
N LYS A 410 18.27 22.80 -5.22
CA LYS A 410 17.57 22.81 -3.92
C LYS A 410 16.74 21.56 -3.69
N TYR A 411 16.15 21.02 -4.76
CA TYR A 411 15.35 19.79 -4.73
C TYR A 411 15.50 19.05 -6.04
N ARG A 412 15.14 17.78 -6.00
CA ARG A 412 14.92 16.94 -7.17
C ARG A 412 13.53 16.36 -7.05
N ALA A 413 12.80 16.32 -8.16
CA ALA A 413 11.43 15.85 -8.15
C ALA A 413 11.01 15.28 -9.50
N PHE A 414 9.98 14.42 -9.49
CA PHE A 414 9.22 14.06 -10.67
C PHE A 414 7.78 13.78 -10.31
N VAL A 415 6.91 13.81 -11.31
CA VAL A 415 5.48 13.55 -11.18
C VAL A 415 5.08 12.36 -12.02
N GLY A 416 4.42 11.40 -11.38
CA GLY A 416 3.74 10.29 -12.02
C GLY A 416 2.22 10.45 -11.93
N PHE A 417 1.50 9.81 -12.85
CA PHE A 417 0.04 9.76 -12.83
C PHE A 417 -0.41 8.43 -12.22
N GLY A 418 -1.16 8.54 -11.14
CA GLY A 418 -1.90 7.41 -10.60
C GLY A 418 -3.18 7.14 -11.38
N PRO A 419 -3.90 6.07 -11.06
CA PRO A 419 -5.25 5.86 -11.58
C PRO A 419 -6.14 7.07 -11.29
N GLU A 420 -7.11 7.31 -12.17
CA GLU A 420 -8.04 8.45 -12.04
C GLU A 420 -7.34 9.82 -11.98
N LEU A 421 -6.17 9.93 -12.64
CA LEU A 421 -5.46 11.19 -12.91
C LEU A 421 -5.07 12.01 -11.67
N TYR A 422 -4.90 11.40 -10.51
CA TYR A 422 -4.19 12.05 -9.42
C TYR A 422 -2.71 12.17 -9.74
N PHE A 423 -2.12 13.32 -9.45
CA PHE A 423 -0.69 13.57 -9.55
C PHE A 423 0.00 13.09 -8.28
N TYR A 424 0.99 12.20 -8.46
CA TYR A 424 1.87 11.74 -7.39
C TYR A 424 3.24 12.36 -7.61
N GLU A 425 3.62 13.26 -6.72
CA GLU A 425 4.92 13.91 -6.76
C GLU A 425 5.88 13.16 -5.83
N PHE A 426 7.10 12.99 -6.30
CA PHE A 426 8.17 12.36 -5.54
C PHE A 426 9.30 13.35 -5.42
N ASP A 427 9.63 13.74 -4.18
CA ASP A 427 10.54 14.83 -3.87
C ASP A 427 11.76 14.35 -3.11
N GLN A 428 12.89 15.02 -3.34
CA GLN A 428 14.05 14.95 -2.48
C GLN A 428 14.59 16.35 -2.28
N PHE A 429 14.54 16.83 -1.04
CA PHE A 429 15.18 18.10 -0.68
C PHE A 429 16.70 17.93 -0.53
N MET A 430 17.46 18.84 -1.14
CA MET A 430 18.91 18.80 -1.12
C MET A 430 19.49 19.81 -0.12
N PRO A 431 20.71 19.60 0.39
CA PRO A 431 21.38 20.55 1.27
C PRO A 431 21.50 21.93 0.59
N HIS A 432 20.77 22.91 1.11
CA HIS A 432 20.77 24.30 0.66
C HIS A 432 20.44 25.23 1.83
N ALA A 433 20.83 26.51 1.75
CA ALA A 433 20.57 27.48 2.82
C ALA A 433 19.06 27.64 3.12
N GLU A 434 18.23 27.69 2.09
CA GLU A 434 16.77 27.81 2.18
C GLU A 434 16.11 26.53 2.73
N ASN A 435 16.75 25.37 2.60
CA ASN A 435 16.26 24.08 3.07
C ASN A 435 16.67 23.74 4.50
N LYS A 436 17.33 24.64 5.22
CA LYS A 436 17.90 24.33 6.53
C LYS A 436 16.89 23.71 7.51
N LYS A 437 15.69 24.30 7.60
CA LYS A 437 14.63 23.81 8.51
C LYS A 437 14.02 22.50 8.00
N VAL A 438 13.71 22.40 6.70
CA VAL A 438 13.16 21.16 6.12
C VAL A 438 14.16 20.01 6.23
N MET A 439 15.45 20.28 6.03
CA MET A 439 16.50 19.25 6.20
C MET A 439 16.69 18.83 7.67
N GLN A 440 16.41 19.72 8.63
CA GLN A 440 16.38 19.37 10.05
C GLN A 440 15.15 18.50 10.35
N PHE A 441 13.99 18.92 9.91
CA PHE A 441 12.74 18.16 10.02
C PHE A 441 12.87 16.72 9.47
N LEU A 442 13.47 16.53 8.29
CA LEU A 442 13.62 15.22 7.66
C LEU A 442 14.68 14.30 8.33
N LYS A 443 15.42 14.79 9.33
CA LYS A 443 16.41 14.01 10.10
C LYS A 443 15.86 13.50 11.43
N GLU A 444 14.86 14.17 11.97
CA GLU A 444 14.20 13.83 13.24
C GLU A 444 13.21 12.67 13.07
#